data_805c947761dac81f8590f87c2beef59e
#
_entry.id   805c947761dac81f8590f87c2beef59e
#
_cell.length_a   1.000
_cell.length_b   1.000
_cell.length_c   1.000
_cell.angle_alpha   90.00
_cell.angle_beta   90.00
_cell.angle_gamma   90.00
#
_symmetry.space_group_name_H-M   'P 1'
#
loop_
_entity.id
_entity.type
_entity.pdbx_description
1 polymer ?
#
loop_
_entity_poly.entity_id
_entity_poly.type
_entity_poly.pdbx_seq_one_letter_code
_entity_poly.pdbx_strand_id
1 'polypeptide(L)'
;MTTIDAAASIAQREASEATSQISPAGSEFVFVGLPDVNGSIRGKAFRPEAFEAVLRDGTMMTDLLLALDPTDTPITDYERFGIRSGAGDLLVRPDASTLHELTWRPGWRICLATPSWRDG
;
A
#
# COMPACT_ATOMS: atom_id res chain seq x y z
N MET A 1 -8.81 29.24 -4.73
CA MET A 1 -8.40 27.83 -4.45
C MET A 1 -6.91 27.80 -4.17
N THR A 2 -6.52 27.27 -3.03
CA THR A 2 -5.10 27.12 -2.67
C THR A 2 -4.51 25.88 -3.37
N THR A 3 -3.16 25.81 -3.47
CA THR A 3 -2.47 24.63 -4.02
C THR A 3 -2.82 23.34 -3.26
N ILE A 4 -3.05 23.45 -1.95
CA ILE A 4 -3.43 22.31 -1.08
C ILE A 4 -4.82 21.79 -1.46
N ASP A 5 -5.78 22.68 -1.72
CA ASP A 5 -7.13 22.31 -2.12
C ASP A 5 -7.15 21.63 -3.49
N ALA A 6 -6.34 22.10 -4.44
CA ALA A 6 -6.19 21.48 -5.75
C ALA A 6 -5.60 20.07 -5.65
N ALA A 7 -4.56 19.89 -4.83
CA ALA A 7 -3.94 18.57 -4.63
C ALA A 7 -4.93 17.58 -3.97
N ALA A 8 -5.68 18.01 -2.94
CA ALA A 8 -6.70 17.18 -2.31
C ALA A 8 -7.82 16.80 -3.29
N SER A 9 -8.25 17.71 -4.16
CA SER A 9 -9.25 17.44 -5.19
C SER A 9 -8.77 16.45 -6.25
N ILE A 10 -7.50 16.53 -6.65
CA ILE A 10 -6.88 15.57 -7.58
C ILE A 10 -6.81 14.18 -6.92
N ALA A 11 -6.34 14.09 -5.69
CA ALA A 11 -6.27 12.83 -4.95
C ALA A 11 -7.64 12.18 -4.79
N GLN A 12 -8.69 12.95 -4.52
CA GLN A 12 -10.06 12.44 -4.44
C GLN A 12 -10.57 11.91 -5.78
N ARG A 13 -10.25 12.58 -6.89
CA ARG A 13 -10.62 12.10 -8.23
C ARG A 13 -9.90 10.80 -8.58
N GLU A 14 -8.60 10.74 -8.35
CA GLU A 14 -7.80 9.54 -8.57
C GLU A 14 -8.32 8.36 -7.76
N ALA A 15 -8.66 8.59 -6.48
CA ALA A 15 -9.27 7.59 -5.62
C ALA A 15 -10.63 7.12 -6.17
N SER A 16 -11.48 8.05 -6.61
CA SER A 16 -12.78 7.73 -7.20
C SER A 16 -12.66 6.97 -8.51
N GLU A 17 -11.73 7.36 -9.40
CA GLU A 17 -11.45 6.67 -10.64
C GLU A 17 -10.90 5.26 -10.41
N ALA A 18 -9.96 5.11 -9.48
CA ALA A 18 -9.42 3.81 -9.11
C ALA A 18 -10.52 2.90 -8.54
N THR A 19 -11.38 3.43 -7.68
CA THR A 19 -12.52 2.68 -7.11
C THR A 19 -13.52 2.29 -8.19
N SER A 20 -13.79 3.15 -9.17
CA SER A 20 -14.72 2.84 -10.26
C SER A 20 -14.22 1.74 -11.20
N GLN A 21 -12.91 1.52 -11.26
CA GLN A 21 -12.31 0.42 -12.00
C GLN A 21 -12.47 -0.94 -11.29
N ILE A 22 -12.84 -0.91 -10.01
CA ILE A 22 -13.09 -2.11 -9.23
C ILE A 22 -14.52 -2.56 -9.52
N SER A 23 -14.67 -3.60 -10.33
CA SER A 23 -15.99 -4.13 -10.67
C SER A 23 -16.73 -4.61 -9.44
N PRO A 24 -17.96 -4.11 -9.17
CA PRO A 24 -18.74 -4.57 -8.02
C PRO A 24 -19.05 -6.07 -8.04
N ALA A 25 -19.09 -6.65 -9.23
CA ALA A 25 -19.55 -8.03 -9.44
C ALA A 25 -18.44 -9.10 -9.35
N GLY A 26 -17.17 -8.72 -9.16
CA GLY A 26 -16.10 -9.71 -9.25
C GLY A 26 -14.84 -9.39 -8.43
N SER A 27 -14.75 -8.20 -7.86
CA SER A 27 -13.58 -7.84 -7.06
C SER A 27 -13.80 -8.23 -5.60
N GLU A 28 -12.98 -9.16 -5.13
CA GLU A 28 -13.00 -9.59 -3.73
C GLU A 28 -12.04 -8.73 -2.90
N PHE A 29 -10.84 -8.45 -3.45
CA PHE A 29 -9.79 -7.78 -2.69
C PHE A 29 -8.88 -6.93 -3.60
N VAL A 30 -8.33 -5.87 -2.99
CA VAL A 30 -7.20 -5.11 -3.52
C VAL A 30 -6.02 -5.29 -2.58
N PHE A 31 -4.94 -5.87 -3.07
CA PHE A 31 -3.70 -6.02 -2.33
C PHE A 31 -2.86 -4.76 -2.49
N VAL A 32 -2.61 -4.07 -1.38
CA VAL A 32 -1.71 -2.91 -1.33
C VAL A 32 -0.36 -3.38 -0.84
N GLY A 33 0.66 -3.24 -1.67
CA GLY A 33 1.96 -3.83 -1.38
C GLY A 33 3.14 -2.94 -1.63
N LEU A 34 4.19 -3.23 -0.87
CA LEU A 34 5.52 -2.63 -0.96
C LEU A 34 6.48 -3.65 -1.54
N PRO A 35 7.22 -3.33 -2.62
CA PRO A 35 8.32 -4.18 -3.05
C PRO A 35 9.48 -4.07 -2.04
N ASP A 36 10.01 -5.22 -1.63
CA ASP A 36 11.20 -5.29 -0.79
C ASP A 36 12.49 -5.43 -1.61
N VAL A 37 13.63 -5.46 -0.93
CA VAL A 37 14.94 -5.58 -1.57
C VAL A 37 15.16 -6.93 -2.27
N ASN A 38 14.37 -7.93 -1.95
CA ASN A 38 14.43 -9.27 -2.55
C ASN A 38 13.50 -9.41 -3.77
N GLY A 39 12.75 -8.37 -4.12
CA GLY A 39 11.75 -8.40 -5.18
C GLY A 39 10.41 -9.01 -4.77
N SER A 40 10.20 -9.30 -3.50
CA SER A 40 8.90 -9.73 -2.98
C SER A 40 8.01 -8.52 -2.72
N ILE A 41 6.71 -8.66 -2.97
CA ILE A 41 5.74 -7.62 -2.64
C ILE A 41 5.02 -8.03 -1.36
N ARG A 42 5.14 -7.19 -0.34
CA ARG A 42 4.56 -7.43 0.99
C ARG A 42 3.53 -6.36 1.30
N GLY A 43 2.43 -6.74 1.95
CA GLY A 43 1.40 -5.76 2.26
C GLY A 43 0.14 -6.35 2.86
N LYS A 44 -0.97 -5.68 2.60
CA LYS A 44 -2.30 -6.03 3.11
C LYS A 44 -3.33 -6.08 2.00
N ALA A 45 -4.28 -6.99 2.14
CA ALA A 45 -5.45 -7.05 1.28
C ALA A 45 -6.61 -6.27 1.91
N PHE A 46 -7.28 -5.47 1.11
CA PHE A 46 -8.44 -4.68 1.50
C PHE A 46 -9.65 -5.06 0.66
N ARG A 47 -10.82 -5.02 1.25
CA ARG A 47 -12.06 -5.05 0.47
C ARG A 47 -12.17 -3.75 -0.34
N PRO A 48 -12.85 -3.75 -1.50
CA PRO A 48 -12.98 -2.56 -2.33
C PRO A 48 -13.47 -1.32 -1.58
N GLU A 49 -14.44 -1.50 -0.68
CA GLU A 49 -15.00 -0.40 0.11
C GLU A 49 -13.97 0.23 1.07
N ALA A 50 -13.09 -0.57 1.64
CA ALA A 50 -12.01 -0.09 2.50
C ALA A 50 -10.85 0.52 1.71
N PHE A 51 -10.62 0.05 0.48
CA PHE A 51 -9.53 0.53 -0.36
C PHE A 51 -9.67 2.00 -0.73
N GLU A 52 -10.88 2.51 -0.90
CA GLU A 52 -11.13 3.94 -1.15
C GLU A 52 -10.57 4.83 -0.02
N ALA A 53 -10.81 4.45 1.23
CA ALA A 53 -10.25 5.17 2.37
C ALA A 53 -8.72 5.05 2.43
N VAL A 54 -8.18 3.89 2.08
CA VAL A 54 -6.73 3.67 2.04
C VAL A 54 -6.06 4.49 0.94
N LEU A 55 -6.69 4.66 -0.21
CA LEU A 55 -6.21 5.55 -1.27
C LEU A 55 -6.12 7.00 -0.80
N ARG A 56 -7.13 7.46 -0.07
CA ARG A 56 -7.20 8.85 0.42
C ARG A 56 -6.23 9.11 1.58
N ASP A 57 -6.23 8.24 2.57
CA ASP A 57 -5.59 8.48 3.86
C ASP A 57 -4.29 7.69 4.07
N GLY A 58 -4.04 6.69 3.24
CA GLY A 58 -2.98 5.71 3.46
C GLY A 58 -3.38 4.65 4.49
N THR A 59 -2.45 3.78 4.79
CA THR A 59 -2.60 2.75 5.83
C THR A 59 -1.29 2.57 6.59
N MET A 60 -1.38 2.03 7.79
CA MET A 60 -0.20 1.77 8.61
C MET A 60 0.26 0.34 8.41
N MET A 61 1.57 0.16 8.23
CA MET A 61 2.23 -1.14 8.19
C MET A 61 3.50 -1.09 9.03
N THR A 62 3.94 -2.24 9.53
CA THR A 62 5.20 -2.29 10.29
C THR A 62 6.40 -2.12 9.36
N ASP A 63 7.43 -1.43 9.82
CA ASP A 63 8.70 -1.30 9.10
C ASP A 63 9.49 -2.61 9.03
N LEU A 64 9.09 -3.61 9.82
CA LEU A 64 9.66 -4.95 9.74
C LEU A 64 9.51 -5.56 8.33
N LEU A 65 8.51 -5.14 7.56
CA LEU A 65 8.34 -5.59 6.16
C LEU A 65 9.56 -5.29 5.30
N LEU A 66 10.34 -4.26 5.63
CA LEU A 66 11.56 -3.87 4.92
C LEU A 66 12.78 -4.68 5.36
N ALA A 67 12.68 -5.43 6.45
CA ALA A 67 13.76 -6.14 7.10
C ALA A 67 13.51 -7.66 7.17
N LEU A 68 12.89 -8.22 6.15
CA LEU A 68 12.65 -9.65 6.03
C LEU A 68 13.47 -10.24 4.89
N ASP A 69 14.00 -11.45 5.09
CA ASP A 69 14.59 -12.22 4.01
C ASP A 69 13.50 -12.93 3.17
N PRO A 70 13.86 -13.63 2.06
CA PRO A 70 12.86 -14.30 1.23
C PRO A 70 12.03 -15.39 1.94
N THR A 71 12.50 -15.86 3.09
CA THR A 71 11.80 -16.87 3.90
C THR A 71 11.00 -16.28 5.07
N ASP A 72 10.80 -14.96 5.06
CA ASP A 72 10.12 -14.20 6.13
C ASP A 72 10.84 -14.21 7.48
N THR A 73 12.15 -14.45 7.45
CA THR A 73 12.99 -14.37 8.65
C THR A 73 13.50 -12.93 8.82
N PRO A 74 13.34 -12.32 10.02
CA PRO A 74 13.84 -10.98 10.26
C PRO A 74 15.35 -10.87 10.13
N ILE A 75 15.80 -9.85 9.39
CA ILE A 75 17.19 -9.45 9.31
C ILE A 75 17.46 -8.49 10.47
N THR A 76 18.34 -8.88 11.40
CA THR A 76 18.53 -8.17 12.67
C THR A 76 19.62 -7.12 12.67
N ASP A 77 20.34 -6.96 11.56
CA ASP A 77 21.50 -6.07 11.47
C ASP A 77 21.15 -4.60 11.19
N TYR A 78 19.88 -4.32 10.82
CA TYR A 78 19.42 -2.96 10.59
C TYR A 78 19.15 -2.23 11.90
N GLU A 79 19.69 -1.02 12.04
CA GLU A 79 19.55 -0.20 13.26
C GLU A 79 18.36 0.77 13.19
N ARG A 80 18.02 1.25 11.99
CA ARG A 80 17.00 2.31 11.79
C ARG A 80 15.58 1.79 11.67
N PHE A 81 15.41 0.53 11.33
CA PHE A 81 14.11 -0.10 11.13
C PHE A 81 14.19 -1.61 11.43
N GLY A 82 13.03 -2.24 11.60
CA GLY A 82 12.94 -3.67 11.92
C GLY A 82 13.02 -3.97 13.41
N ILE A 83 13.59 -5.11 13.75
CA ILE A 83 13.58 -5.62 15.14
C ILE A 83 14.34 -4.68 16.09
N ARG A 84 15.52 -4.21 15.71
CA ARG A 84 16.38 -3.41 16.61
C ARG A 84 15.78 -2.04 16.93
N SER A 85 15.00 -1.46 16.03
CA SER A 85 14.32 -0.18 16.25
C SER A 85 12.94 -0.32 16.88
N GLY A 86 12.50 -1.55 17.19
CA GLY A 86 11.21 -1.81 17.81
C GLY A 86 10.05 -2.06 16.85
N ALA A 87 10.33 -2.37 15.59
CA ALA A 87 9.33 -2.65 14.56
C ALA A 87 8.24 -1.57 14.48
N GLY A 88 8.67 -0.33 14.25
CA GLY A 88 7.80 0.85 14.19
C GLY A 88 6.83 0.82 13.01
N ASP A 89 6.00 1.87 12.93
CA ASP A 89 4.98 2.00 11.89
C ASP A 89 5.45 2.87 10.73
N LEU A 90 5.13 2.42 9.53
CA LEU A 90 5.22 3.18 8.29
C LEU A 90 3.84 3.65 7.86
N LEU A 91 3.72 4.88 7.42
CA LEU A 91 2.57 5.33 6.65
C LEU A 91 2.77 4.89 5.20
N VAL A 92 1.86 4.06 4.71
CA VAL A 92 1.93 3.49 3.37
C VAL A 92 0.81 4.09 2.51
N ARG A 93 1.20 4.74 1.41
CA ARG A 93 0.26 5.38 0.49
C ARG A 93 0.24 4.66 -0.85
N PRO A 94 -0.92 4.11 -1.26
CA PRO A 94 -1.06 3.48 -2.57
C PRO A 94 -0.90 4.50 -3.69
N ASP A 95 -0.31 4.05 -4.79
CA ASP A 95 -0.29 4.77 -6.06
C ASP A 95 -1.37 4.19 -6.97
N ALA A 96 -2.47 4.93 -7.14
CA ALA A 96 -3.62 4.50 -7.93
C ALA A 96 -3.27 4.17 -9.38
N SER A 97 -2.23 4.80 -9.94
CA SER A 97 -1.78 4.54 -11.31
C SER A 97 -1.22 3.13 -11.51
N THR A 98 -0.87 2.44 -10.42
CA THR A 98 -0.32 1.07 -10.44
C THR A 98 -1.38 0.00 -10.24
N LEU A 99 -2.66 0.36 -10.14
CA LEU A 99 -3.74 -0.60 -9.92
C LEU A 99 -3.91 -1.53 -11.12
N HIS A 100 -3.70 -2.83 -10.91
CA HIS A 100 -3.81 -3.86 -11.94
C HIS A 100 -4.56 -5.09 -11.48
N GLU A 101 -5.27 -5.73 -12.41
CA GLU A 101 -5.82 -7.06 -12.14
C GLU A 101 -4.72 -8.11 -12.06
N LEU A 102 -4.90 -9.05 -11.13
CA LEU A 102 -4.09 -10.26 -11.10
C LEU A 102 -4.72 -11.30 -12.02
N THR A 103 -4.18 -11.46 -13.23
CA THR A 103 -4.74 -12.37 -14.25
C THR A 103 -4.77 -13.83 -13.81
N TRP A 104 -3.85 -14.21 -12.93
CA TRP A 104 -3.76 -15.56 -12.35
C TRP A 104 -4.61 -15.74 -11.07
N ARG A 105 -5.26 -14.68 -10.59
CA ARG A 105 -6.16 -14.72 -9.43
C ARG A 105 -7.39 -13.86 -9.69
N PRO A 106 -8.42 -14.40 -10.35
CA PRO A 106 -9.63 -13.64 -10.68
C PRO A 106 -10.27 -13.01 -9.44
N GLY A 107 -10.75 -11.76 -9.59
CA GLY A 107 -11.34 -11.01 -8.49
C GLY A 107 -10.33 -10.26 -7.60
N TRP A 108 -9.04 -10.44 -7.82
CA TRP A 108 -7.98 -9.74 -7.11
C TRP A 108 -7.30 -8.70 -7.96
N ARG A 109 -6.97 -7.59 -7.32
CA ARG A 109 -6.15 -6.52 -7.89
C ARG A 109 -4.96 -6.24 -7.00
N ILE A 110 -3.92 -5.66 -7.56
CA ILE A 110 -2.74 -5.20 -6.83
C ILE A 110 -2.54 -3.71 -7.07
N CYS A 111 -2.15 -3.00 -6.03
CA CYS A 111 -1.73 -1.61 -6.07
C CYS A 111 -0.40 -1.49 -5.34
N LEU A 112 0.59 -0.91 -5.98
CA LEU A 112 1.87 -0.63 -5.33
C LEU A 112 1.75 0.62 -4.47
N ALA A 113 2.56 0.71 -3.43
CA ALA A 113 2.51 1.79 -2.48
C ALA A 113 3.90 2.31 -2.14
N THR A 114 3.93 3.55 -1.66
CA THR A 114 5.15 4.20 -1.18
C THR A 114 5.10 4.30 0.34
N PRO A 115 6.13 3.83 1.04
CA PRO A 115 6.23 3.98 2.48
C PRO A 115 6.85 5.32 2.85
N SER A 116 6.44 5.86 3.98
CA SER A 116 7.10 6.99 4.63
C SER A 116 7.13 6.79 6.14
N TRP A 117 8.16 7.34 6.78
CA TRP A 117 8.21 7.39 8.24
C TRP A 117 7.20 8.42 8.74
N ARG A 118 6.62 8.17 9.91
CA ARG A 118 5.63 9.04 10.51
C ARG A 118 6.15 10.46 10.80
N ASP A 119 7.44 10.55 11.02
CA ASP A 119 8.13 11.79 11.41
C ASP A 119 8.80 12.51 10.21
N GLY A 120 8.44 12.12 9.02
CA GLY A 120 8.92 12.75 7.77
C GLY A 120 9.93 11.93 7.01
#